data_676cec89ef8df1aecf0181fc746b1d32
#
_entry.id   676cec89ef8df1aecf0181fc746b1d32
#
_cell.length_a   1.000
_cell.length_b   1.000
_cell.length_c   1.000
_cell.angle_alpha   90.00
_cell.angle_beta   90.00
_cell.angle_gamma   90.00
#
_symmetry.space_group_name_H-M   'P 1'
#
loop_
_entity.id
_entity.type
_entity.pdbx_description
1 polymer ?
#
loop_
_entity_poly.entity_id
_entity_poly.type
_entity_poly.pdbx_seq_one_letter_code
_entity_poly.pdbx_strand_id
1 'polypeptide(L)'
;PDFRGLSATTVRGAAEASLQRLGADTIDLYYAHFDDADTPLEETVQAFGALVTDGLVRHVAVSNYTPARVAEWLRIADDLGVARPVVIQPHYNLMHRSEIEADLVPLAERENLSLVPYFALAKGFLTGKYRSTDAAAHDTPRAAAAAEYATDAGLAIIDTLARIGDAHGA
;
A
#
# COMPACT_ATOMS: atom_id res chain seq x y z
N PRO A 1 21.05 -9.40 -7.04
CA PRO A 1 20.14 -10.52 -7.17
C PRO A 1 18.75 -10.04 -7.55
N ASP A 2 18.07 -10.80 -8.40
CA ASP A 2 16.69 -10.52 -8.82
C ASP A 2 15.75 -11.25 -7.85
N PHE A 3 15.19 -10.50 -6.90
CA PHE A 3 14.24 -11.04 -5.93
C PHE A 3 12.82 -10.90 -6.47
N ARG A 4 12.36 -11.85 -7.29
CA ARG A 4 10.99 -11.93 -7.77
C ARG A 4 10.24 -13.05 -7.05
N GLY A 5 8.96 -12.81 -6.80
CA GLY A 5 8.11 -13.75 -6.08
C GLY A 5 8.27 -13.69 -4.56
N LEU A 6 7.51 -14.54 -3.86
CA LEU A 6 7.40 -14.55 -2.41
C LEU A 6 7.76 -15.91 -1.77
N SER A 7 8.58 -16.73 -2.46
CA SER A 7 9.14 -17.94 -1.87
C SER A 7 9.98 -17.61 -0.63
N ALA A 8 10.12 -18.55 0.29
CA ALA A 8 10.85 -18.37 1.54
C ALA A 8 12.29 -17.87 1.32
N THR A 9 12.98 -18.42 0.32
CA THR A 9 14.34 -18.00 -0.03
C THR A 9 14.38 -16.55 -0.55
N THR A 10 13.42 -16.19 -1.40
CA THR A 10 13.31 -14.85 -1.98
C THR A 10 13.02 -13.81 -0.90
N VAL A 11 12.03 -14.06 -0.05
CA VAL A 11 11.61 -13.17 1.03
C VAL A 11 12.79 -12.89 1.98
N ARG A 12 13.50 -13.94 2.41
CA ARG A 12 14.65 -13.80 3.31
C ARG A 12 15.78 -13.02 2.64
N GLY A 13 16.19 -13.41 1.45
CA GLY A 13 17.28 -12.74 0.74
C GLY A 13 16.99 -11.27 0.44
N ALA A 14 15.74 -10.92 0.13
CA ALA A 14 15.31 -9.55 -0.11
C ALA A 14 15.34 -8.71 1.18
N ALA A 15 14.94 -9.27 2.33
CA ALA A 15 15.00 -8.63 3.63
C ALA A 15 16.46 -8.35 4.03
N GLU A 16 17.33 -9.35 3.95
CA GLU A 16 18.77 -9.22 4.26
C GLU A 16 19.46 -8.17 3.37
N ALA A 17 19.17 -8.17 2.06
CA ALA A 17 19.68 -7.16 1.15
C ALA A 17 19.14 -5.75 1.46
N SER A 18 17.92 -5.64 1.96
CA SER A 18 17.33 -4.37 2.40
C SER A 18 18.01 -3.84 3.67
N LEU A 19 18.24 -4.69 4.66
CA LEU A 19 18.98 -4.37 5.88
C LEU A 19 20.39 -3.85 5.56
N GLN A 20 21.10 -4.54 4.66
CA GLN A 20 22.42 -4.13 4.22
C GLN A 20 22.41 -2.74 3.57
N ARG A 21 21.42 -2.46 2.68
CA ARG A 21 21.30 -1.14 2.03
C ARG A 21 20.93 -0.02 2.99
N LEU A 22 20.12 -0.33 4.00
CA LEU A 22 19.70 0.63 5.03
C LEU A 22 20.79 0.86 6.09
N GLY A 23 21.76 -0.05 6.22
CA GLY A 23 22.73 -0.03 7.32
C GLY A 23 22.06 -0.22 8.68
N ALA A 24 21.00 -1.05 8.74
CA ALA A 24 20.21 -1.30 9.93
C ALA A 24 20.22 -2.80 10.28
N ASP A 25 20.06 -3.11 11.57
CA ASP A 25 19.98 -4.48 12.04
C ASP A 25 18.56 -5.05 12.01
N THR A 26 17.55 -4.18 11.99
CA THR A 26 16.14 -4.56 11.98
C THR A 26 15.32 -3.58 11.12
N ILE A 27 14.36 -4.08 10.35
CA ILE A 27 13.36 -3.29 9.62
C ILE A 27 12.11 -3.16 10.49
N ASP A 28 11.65 -1.94 10.76
CA ASP A 28 10.47 -1.73 11.60
C ASP A 28 9.19 -2.25 10.94
N LEU A 29 9.00 -2.01 9.64
CA LEU A 29 7.82 -2.44 8.89
C LEU A 29 8.24 -2.96 7.51
N TYR A 30 7.97 -4.23 7.23
CA TYR A 30 8.34 -4.89 6.00
C TYR A 30 7.11 -5.39 5.23
N TYR A 31 7.03 -5.01 3.96
CA TYR A 31 5.86 -5.25 3.13
C TYR A 31 6.04 -6.46 2.20
N ALA A 32 5.03 -7.34 2.17
CA ALA A 32 4.72 -8.11 0.96
C ALA A 32 4.06 -7.13 -0.04
N HIS A 33 4.83 -6.65 -1.02
CA HIS A 33 4.46 -5.52 -1.88
C HIS A 33 3.35 -5.86 -2.86
N PHE A 34 3.34 -7.08 -3.37
CA PHE A 34 2.29 -7.66 -4.21
C PHE A 34 2.06 -9.10 -3.81
N ASP A 35 0.85 -9.60 -4.05
CA ASP A 35 0.56 -11.04 -3.96
C ASP A 35 1.34 -11.81 -5.04
N ASP A 36 1.68 -13.04 -4.74
CA ASP A 36 2.36 -13.96 -5.66
C ASP A 36 1.53 -15.25 -5.78
N ALA A 37 0.84 -15.36 -6.90
CA ALA A 37 -0.01 -16.53 -7.17
C ALA A 37 0.78 -17.81 -7.46
N ASP A 38 2.08 -17.69 -7.78
CA ASP A 38 2.94 -18.84 -8.10
C ASP A 38 3.53 -19.47 -6.83
N THR A 39 3.50 -18.74 -5.68
CA THR A 39 3.95 -19.24 -4.38
C THR A 39 2.73 -19.52 -3.48
N PRO A 40 2.63 -20.72 -2.86
CA PRO A 40 1.57 -20.97 -1.87
C PRO A 40 1.59 -19.91 -0.76
N LEU A 41 0.41 -19.34 -0.46
CA LEU A 41 0.32 -18.27 0.54
C LEU A 41 0.86 -18.69 1.91
N GLU A 42 0.67 -19.95 2.28
CA GLU A 42 1.19 -20.50 3.54
C GLU A 42 2.72 -20.41 3.62
N GLU A 43 3.44 -20.69 2.53
CA GLU A 43 4.91 -20.52 2.45
C GLU A 43 5.30 -19.06 2.66
N THR A 44 4.59 -18.14 1.98
CA THR A 44 4.82 -16.69 2.13
C THR A 44 4.59 -16.24 3.57
N VAL A 45 3.46 -16.62 4.18
CA VAL A 45 3.12 -16.28 5.57
C VAL A 45 4.18 -16.77 6.54
N GLN A 46 4.59 -18.04 6.38
CA GLN A 46 5.64 -18.64 7.20
C GLN A 46 6.99 -17.92 7.04
N ALA A 47 7.34 -17.54 5.80
CA ALA A 47 8.58 -16.82 5.51
C ALA A 47 8.62 -15.44 6.21
N PHE A 48 7.54 -14.67 6.11
CA PHE A 48 7.44 -13.37 6.80
C PHE A 48 7.42 -13.53 8.31
N GLY A 49 6.73 -14.54 8.83
CA GLY A 49 6.74 -14.88 10.26
C GLY A 49 8.14 -15.23 10.76
N ALA A 50 8.92 -15.97 9.99
CA ALA A 50 10.31 -16.31 10.31
C ALA A 50 11.21 -15.06 10.42
N LEU A 51 11.02 -14.05 9.54
CA LEU A 51 11.76 -12.78 9.63
C LEU A 51 11.50 -12.06 10.97
N VAL A 52 10.29 -12.13 11.49
CA VAL A 52 9.95 -11.54 12.80
C VAL A 52 10.57 -12.35 13.93
N THR A 53 10.48 -13.67 13.87
CA THR A 53 11.06 -14.56 14.89
C THR A 53 12.58 -14.40 14.97
N ASP A 54 13.25 -14.22 13.83
CA ASP A 54 14.69 -14.02 13.73
C ASP A 54 15.13 -12.57 14.08
N GLY A 55 14.19 -11.66 14.36
CA GLY A 55 14.45 -10.26 14.71
C GLY A 55 14.90 -9.37 13.55
N LEU A 56 14.84 -9.86 12.31
CA LEU A 56 15.18 -9.09 11.11
C LEU A 56 14.11 -8.04 10.77
N VAL A 57 12.86 -8.31 11.16
CA VAL A 57 11.69 -7.45 10.94
C VAL A 57 10.89 -7.35 12.23
N ARG A 58 10.37 -6.17 12.57
CA ARG A 58 9.48 -5.99 13.73
C ARG A 58 8.03 -6.28 13.39
N HIS A 59 7.56 -5.75 12.28
CA HIS A 59 6.16 -5.86 11.87
C HIS A 59 6.04 -6.20 10.39
N VAL A 60 5.09 -7.08 10.09
CA VAL A 60 4.73 -7.45 8.73
C VAL A 60 3.61 -6.55 8.22
N ALA A 61 3.64 -6.23 6.94
CA ALA A 61 2.59 -5.50 6.24
C ALA A 61 2.34 -6.09 4.86
N VAL A 62 1.17 -5.80 4.29
CA VAL A 62 0.79 -6.22 2.93
C VAL A 62 0.37 -5.03 2.10
N SER A 63 0.58 -5.11 0.79
CA SER A 63 0.17 -4.10 -0.18
C SER A 63 -0.33 -4.77 -1.46
N ASN A 64 -1.37 -4.21 -2.08
CA ASN A 64 -1.95 -4.74 -3.32
C ASN A 64 -2.51 -6.16 -3.20
N TYR A 65 -3.00 -6.52 -2.03
CA TYR A 65 -3.74 -7.76 -1.77
C TYR A 65 -5.24 -7.49 -1.81
N THR A 66 -6.02 -8.42 -2.35
CA THR A 66 -7.49 -8.35 -2.24
C THR A 66 -7.93 -8.56 -0.79
N PRO A 67 -9.11 -8.05 -0.37
CA PRO A 67 -9.63 -8.28 0.97
C PRO A 67 -9.71 -9.76 1.35
N ALA A 68 -10.13 -10.62 0.42
CA ALA A 68 -10.19 -12.07 0.62
C ALA A 68 -8.80 -12.65 0.89
N ARG A 69 -7.79 -12.18 0.16
CA ARG A 69 -6.41 -12.67 0.29
C ARG A 69 -5.77 -12.20 1.59
N VAL A 70 -6.10 -10.98 2.04
CA VAL A 70 -5.69 -10.50 3.38
C VAL A 70 -6.32 -11.35 4.48
N ALA A 71 -7.62 -11.64 4.39
CA ALA A 71 -8.31 -12.49 5.37
C ALA A 71 -7.72 -13.91 5.41
N GLU A 72 -7.36 -14.46 4.25
CA GLU A 72 -6.68 -15.76 4.16
C GLU A 72 -5.30 -15.73 4.82
N TRP A 73 -4.49 -14.67 4.59
CA TRP A 73 -3.20 -14.48 5.26
C TRP A 73 -3.35 -14.48 6.78
N LEU A 74 -4.31 -13.69 7.30
CA LEU A 74 -4.56 -13.59 8.74
C LEU A 74 -4.90 -14.94 9.35
N ARG A 75 -5.81 -15.69 8.71
CA ARG A 75 -6.18 -17.03 9.15
C ARG A 75 -4.97 -17.98 9.18
N ILE A 76 -4.17 -18.00 8.12
CA ILE A 76 -2.96 -18.85 8.05
C ILE A 76 -1.95 -18.45 9.15
N ALA A 77 -1.75 -17.15 9.38
CA ALA A 77 -0.85 -16.68 10.42
C ALA A 77 -1.30 -17.13 11.81
N ASP A 78 -2.62 -17.09 12.09
CA ASP A 78 -3.19 -17.59 13.34
C ASP A 78 -3.03 -19.12 13.47
N ASP A 79 -3.31 -19.87 12.41
CA ASP A 79 -3.16 -21.34 12.39
C ASP A 79 -1.70 -21.78 12.62
N LEU A 80 -0.74 -21.03 12.08
CA LEU A 80 0.69 -21.31 12.24
C LEU A 80 1.29 -20.70 13.53
N GLY A 81 0.56 -19.83 14.22
CA GLY A 81 1.08 -19.10 15.38
C GLY A 81 2.23 -18.14 15.06
N VAL A 82 2.23 -17.54 13.86
CA VAL A 82 3.26 -16.59 13.41
C VAL A 82 2.72 -15.16 13.38
N ALA A 83 3.62 -14.20 13.21
CA ALA A 83 3.26 -12.77 13.18
C ALA A 83 2.24 -12.45 12.08
N ARG A 84 1.15 -11.78 12.47
CA ARG A 84 0.13 -11.24 11.56
C ARG A 84 0.61 -9.92 10.94
N PRO A 85 0.17 -9.56 9.72
CA PRO A 85 0.28 -8.18 9.24
C PRO A 85 -0.41 -7.22 10.20
N VAL A 86 0.17 -6.04 10.37
CA VAL A 86 -0.41 -4.94 11.17
C VAL A 86 -0.85 -3.75 10.32
N VAL A 87 -0.42 -3.71 9.07
CA VAL A 87 -0.68 -2.63 8.11
C VAL A 87 -1.09 -3.20 6.76
N ILE A 88 -2.07 -2.55 6.14
CA ILE A 88 -2.40 -2.70 4.72
C ILE A 88 -2.07 -1.39 4.01
N GLN A 89 -1.37 -1.47 2.88
CA GLN A 89 -1.06 -0.32 2.04
C GLN A 89 -1.84 -0.38 0.71
N PRO A 90 -3.05 0.21 0.63
CA PRO A 90 -3.85 0.23 -0.58
C PRO A 90 -3.61 1.49 -1.42
N HIS A 91 -4.00 1.43 -2.71
CA HIS A 91 -4.27 2.63 -3.50
C HIS A 91 -5.57 3.26 -2.97
N TYR A 92 -5.47 4.33 -2.20
CA TYR A 92 -6.63 4.98 -1.62
C TYR A 92 -6.46 6.49 -1.53
N ASN A 93 -7.43 7.23 -2.07
CA ASN A 93 -7.50 8.69 -2.04
C ASN A 93 -8.93 9.12 -2.40
N LEU A 94 -9.23 10.43 -2.40
CA LEU A 94 -10.56 10.95 -2.70
C LEU A 94 -11.10 10.61 -4.09
N MET A 95 -10.23 10.24 -5.04
CA MET A 95 -10.58 9.85 -6.41
C MET A 95 -10.72 8.32 -6.56
N HIS A 96 -10.25 7.54 -5.58
CA HIS A 96 -10.26 6.08 -5.61
C HIS A 96 -10.68 5.55 -4.24
N ARG A 97 -12.00 5.47 -4.01
CA ARG A 97 -12.60 5.18 -2.71
C ARG A 97 -13.42 3.89 -2.67
N SER A 98 -14.31 3.70 -3.65
CA SER A 98 -15.40 2.73 -3.57
C SER A 98 -14.95 1.30 -3.30
N GLU A 99 -13.91 0.83 -3.98
CA GLU A 99 -13.38 -0.53 -3.83
C GLU A 99 -12.75 -0.74 -2.44
N ILE A 100 -12.15 0.30 -1.88
CA ILE A 100 -11.46 0.23 -0.59
C ILE A 100 -12.46 0.34 0.56
N GLU A 101 -13.41 1.28 0.47
CA GLU A 101 -14.38 1.55 1.53
C GLU A 101 -15.45 0.46 1.65
N ALA A 102 -15.76 -0.24 0.56
CA ALA A 102 -16.76 -1.30 0.57
C ALA A 102 -16.29 -2.54 1.35
N ASP A 103 -15.05 -2.96 1.17
CA ASP A 103 -14.60 -4.27 1.66
C ASP A 103 -13.32 -4.20 2.52
N LEU A 104 -12.31 -3.40 2.10
CA LEU A 104 -11.02 -3.39 2.78
C LEU A 104 -11.04 -2.60 4.09
N VAL A 105 -11.76 -1.48 4.15
CA VAL A 105 -11.91 -0.69 5.39
C VAL A 105 -12.62 -1.50 6.47
N PRO A 106 -13.80 -2.13 6.22
CA PRO A 106 -14.44 -2.98 7.22
C PRO A 106 -13.58 -4.17 7.67
N LEU A 107 -12.79 -4.75 6.76
CA LEU A 107 -11.83 -5.79 7.13
C LEU A 107 -10.75 -5.25 8.06
N ALA A 108 -10.14 -4.11 7.72
CA ALA A 108 -9.09 -3.50 8.51
C ALA A 108 -9.58 -3.13 9.93
N GLU A 109 -10.77 -2.57 10.05
CA GLU A 109 -11.39 -2.23 11.33
C GLU A 109 -11.64 -3.49 12.19
N ARG A 110 -12.23 -4.54 11.62
CA ARG A 110 -12.52 -5.79 12.31
C ARG A 110 -11.25 -6.50 12.79
N GLU A 111 -10.19 -6.48 11.98
CA GLU A 111 -8.94 -7.19 12.25
C GLU A 111 -7.88 -6.30 12.93
N ASN A 112 -8.24 -5.06 13.29
CA ASN A 112 -7.34 -4.07 13.91
C ASN A 112 -6.06 -3.81 13.09
N LEU A 113 -6.21 -3.62 11.77
CA LEU A 113 -5.15 -3.32 10.83
C LEU A 113 -5.13 -1.82 10.52
N SER A 114 -3.95 -1.22 10.47
CA SER A 114 -3.80 0.18 10.03
C SER A 114 -3.82 0.27 8.50
N LEU A 115 -4.43 1.33 7.98
CA LEU A 115 -4.38 1.66 6.55
C LEU A 115 -3.34 2.76 6.32
N VAL A 116 -2.37 2.51 5.43
CA VAL A 116 -1.34 3.47 5.03
C VAL A 116 -1.39 3.64 3.51
N PRO A 117 -2.28 4.53 2.99
CA PRO A 117 -2.51 4.67 1.56
C PRO A 117 -1.28 5.11 0.77
N TYR A 118 -1.10 4.54 -0.45
CA TYR A 118 -0.24 5.14 -1.45
C TYR A 118 -1.05 5.96 -2.45
N PHE A 119 -0.41 6.89 -3.14
CA PHE A 119 -1.06 7.88 -4.00
C PHE A 119 -2.17 8.69 -3.30
N ALA A 120 -1.99 8.99 -2.01
CA ALA A 120 -2.96 9.74 -1.21
C ALA A 120 -3.37 11.09 -1.85
N LEU A 121 -2.50 11.69 -2.66
CA LEU A 121 -2.79 12.90 -3.44
C LEU A 121 -3.17 12.63 -4.90
N ALA A 122 -3.64 11.42 -5.24
CA ALA A 122 -4.04 11.04 -6.60
C ALA A 122 -2.96 11.43 -7.64
N LYS A 123 -1.73 10.90 -7.47
CA LYS A 123 -0.56 11.21 -8.33
C LYS A 123 -0.21 12.71 -8.38
N GLY A 124 -0.70 13.50 -7.43
CA GLY A 124 -0.54 14.95 -7.34
C GLY A 124 -1.72 15.76 -7.85
N PHE A 125 -2.79 15.14 -8.39
CA PHE A 125 -3.98 15.83 -8.86
C PHE A 125 -4.66 16.63 -7.74
N LEU A 126 -4.80 16.05 -6.56
CA LEU A 126 -5.47 16.68 -5.40
C LEU A 126 -4.74 17.91 -4.83
N THR A 127 -3.54 18.23 -5.32
CA THR A 127 -2.86 19.49 -4.99
C THR A 127 -3.46 20.69 -5.72
N GLY A 128 -4.36 20.48 -6.69
CA GLY A 128 -5.01 21.53 -7.48
C GLY A 128 -4.15 22.17 -8.57
N LYS A 129 -2.89 21.75 -8.75
CA LYS A 129 -2.01 22.32 -9.79
C LYS A 129 -2.30 21.83 -11.22
N TYR A 130 -3.01 20.71 -11.35
CA TYR A 130 -3.36 20.11 -12.64
C TYR A 130 -4.85 20.31 -12.92
N ARG A 131 -5.22 21.54 -13.29
CA ARG A 131 -6.63 21.92 -13.53
C ARG A 131 -7.07 21.84 -15.01
N SER A 132 -6.17 21.45 -15.90
CA SER A 132 -6.46 21.33 -17.34
C SER A 132 -6.30 19.87 -17.76
N THR A 133 -7.20 19.41 -18.63
CA THR A 133 -7.07 18.16 -19.39
C THR A 133 -5.91 18.21 -20.38
N ASP A 134 -5.37 19.41 -20.62
CA ASP A 134 -4.24 19.61 -21.51
C ASP A 134 -2.93 19.17 -20.81
N ALA A 135 -2.67 17.85 -20.83
CA ALA A 135 -1.46 17.24 -20.27
C ALA A 135 -0.18 17.81 -20.90
N ALA A 136 -0.29 18.44 -22.08
CA ALA A 136 0.85 19.10 -22.76
C ALA A 136 1.34 20.36 -22.03
N ALA A 137 0.56 20.92 -21.09
CA ALA A 137 0.99 22.10 -20.32
C ALA A 137 2.05 21.76 -19.25
N HIS A 138 2.27 20.46 -18.95
CA HIS A 138 3.24 20.02 -17.94
C HIS A 138 4.02 18.82 -18.47
N ASP A 139 5.21 19.06 -18.99
CA ASP A 139 6.11 18.05 -19.58
C ASP A 139 6.77 17.17 -18.47
N THR A 140 5.97 16.51 -17.65
CA THR A 140 6.44 15.56 -16.64
C THR A 140 5.60 14.28 -16.63
N PRO A 141 6.20 13.10 -16.37
CA PRO A 141 5.46 11.83 -16.25
C PRO A 141 4.35 11.88 -15.20
N ARG A 142 4.50 12.68 -14.15
CA ARG A 142 3.49 12.88 -13.10
C ARG A 142 2.29 13.67 -13.61
N ALA A 143 2.52 14.65 -14.47
CA ALA A 143 1.42 15.44 -15.05
C ALA A 143 0.50 14.59 -15.93
N ALA A 144 1.08 13.73 -16.77
CA ALA A 144 0.32 12.78 -17.58
C ALA A 144 -0.53 11.84 -16.71
N ALA A 145 0.05 11.31 -15.63
CA ALA A 145 -0.66 10.44 -14.70
C ALA A 145 -1.75 11.15 -13.88
N ALA A 146 -1.59 12.44 -13.58
CA ALA A 146 -2.59 13.25 -12.88
C ALA A 146 -3.74 13.67 -13.81
N ALA A 147 -3.48 13.81 -15.10
CA ALA A 147 -4.48 14.19 -16.11
C ALA A 147 -5.64 13.18 -16.22
N GLU A 148 -5.42 11.91 -15.88
CA GLU A 148 -6.48 10.89 -15.81
C GLU A 148 -7.64 11.30 -14.89
N TYR A 149 -7.36 12.10 -13.86
CA TYR A 149 -8.35 12.58 -12.88
C TYR A 149 -8.97 13.93 -13.24
N ALA A 150 -8.47 14.64 -14.27
CA ALA A 150 -8.92 15.98 -14.67
C ALA A 150 -10.25 15.93 -15.46
N THR A 151 -11.25 15.30 -14.89
CA THR A 151 -12.64 15.26 -15.36
C THR A 151 -13.45 16.36 -14.67
N ASP A 152 -14.65 16.69 -15.17
CA ASP A 152 -15.55 17.66 -14.51
C ASP A 152 -15.82 17.29 -13.05
N ALA A 153 -16.03 16.00 -12.76
CA ALA A 153 -16.23 15.51 -11.40
C ALA A 153 -14.95 15.67 -10.54
N GLY A 154 -13.78 15.38 -11.11
CA GLY A 154 -12.51 15.56 -10.43
C GLY A 154 -12.22 17.03 -10.10
N LEU A 155 -12.48 17.92 -11.06
CA LEU A 155 -12.31 19.37 -10.86
C LEU A 155 -13.27 19.93 -9.81
N ALA A 156 -14.52 19.43 -9.75
CA ALA A 156 -15.46 19.79 -8.69
C ALA A 156 -14.99 19.38 -7.28
N ILE A 157 -14.27 18.25 -7.18
CA ILE A 157 -13.63 17.83 -5.91
C ILE A 157 -12.54 18.84 -5.53
N ILE A 158 -11.67 19.24 -6.48
CA ILE A 158 -10.62 20.24 -6.23
C ILE A 158 -11.22 21.56 -5.77
N ASP A 159 -12.28 22.05 -6.42
CA ASP A 159 -12.95 23.29 -6.05
C ASP A 159 -13.58 23.19 -4.64
N THR A 160 -14.10 22.04 -4.30
CA THR A 160 -14.63 21.76 -2.96
C THR A 160 -13.53 21.78 -1.90
N LEU A 161 -12.37 21.15 -2.18
CA LEU A 161 -11.22 21.16 -1.29
C LEU A 161 -10.68 22.58 -1.08
N ALA A 162 -10.54 23.36 -2.16
CA ALA A 162 -10.09 24.75 -2.07
C ALA A 162 -11.02 25.58 -1.19
N ARG A 163 -12.35 25.48 -1.40
CA ARG A 163 -13.34 26.19 -0.60
C ARG A 163 -13.29 25.80 0.88
N ILE A 164 -13.04 24.51 1.20
CA ILE A 164 -12.89 24.05 2.58
C ILE A 164 -11.59 24.62 3.17
N GLY A 165 -10.48 24.56 2.42
CA GLY A 165 -9.20 25.13 2.84
C GLY A 165 -9.32 26.62 3.16
N ASP A 166 -9.89 27.42 2.23
CA ASP A 166 -10.12 28.86 2.42
C ASP A 166 -10.95 29.15 3.67
N ALA A 167 -11.98 28.36 3.95
CA ALA A 167 -12.85 28.52 5.14
C ALA A 167 -12.12 28.23 6.46
N HIS A 168 -11.02 27.47 6.42
CA HIS A 168 -10.21 27.09 7.58
C HIS A 168 -8.82 27.76 7.62
N GLY A 169 -8.52 28.65 6.67
CA GLY A 169 -7.25 29.36 6.59
C GLY A 169 -6.06 28.48 6.22
N ALA A 170 -6.28 27.42 5.41
CA ALA A 170 -5.29 26.44 4.98
C ALA A 170 -5.01 26.55 3.48
#